data_5e27191bee9f5ca87ac2faff4bcaf729
#
_entry.id   5e27191bee9f5ca87ac2faff4bcaf729
#
_cell.length_a   1.000
_cell.length_b   1.000
_cell.length_c   1.000
_cell.angle_alpha   90.00
_cell.angle_beta   90.00
_cell.angle_gamma   90.00
#
_symmetry.space_group_name_H-M   'P 1'
#
loop_
_entity.id
_entity.type
_entity.pdbx_description
1 polymer ?
#
loop_
_entity_poly.entity_id
_entity_poly.type
_entity_poly.pdbx_seq_one_letter_code
_entity_poly.pdbx_strand_id
1 'polypeptide(L)'
;MNQLERNQVIQGFKIICWIIVKCIGFAIGVAGLLYLILSIFTLSAHAQSSNIEDRFGYPDGYERIYNDTYSKFLRQHPLKDNNVVKYFNGKRKYNNNVWAAVYDYDIGPRNLHQCADAVIYMRASWMYSEGRGDDIELVASDGTIMPYRDWLKGVIWTPEGNGLKQVMTKPRKDNCETFRKYLDHVFIWAGTYSLQTYETYQVDIYDIQPGDVFVVGGFPGHAVNVVDVGVNEETGHKYFILAQSYMPAQQNQILLNPATGDVFYELFDFMTEVRTPDWTFHVNDLRRWH
;
A
#
# COMPACT_ATOMS: atom_id res chain seq x y z
N MET A 1 40.59 73.04 2.12
CA MET A 1 40.83 71.59 2.05
C MET A 1 42.01 71.38 1.16
N ASN A 2 43.14 70.89 1.70
CA ASN A 2 44.34 70.68 0.94
C ASN A 2 44.24 69.35 0.14
N GLN A 3 45.23 69.14 -0.76
CA GLN A 3 45.20 67.96 -1.65
C GLN A 3 45.22 66.61 -0.88
N LEU A 4 45.83 66.60 0.31
CA LEU A 4 45.90 65.44 1.18
C LEU A 4 44.57 65.10 1.80
N GLU A 5 43.83 66.08 2.26
CA GLU A 5 42.49 65.93 2.82
C GLU A 5 41.50 65.40 1.77
N ARG A 6 41.59 65.89 0.52
CA ARG A 6 40.77 65.40 -0.59
C ARG A 6 41.02 63.91 -0.89
N ASN A 7 42.29 63.51 -0.88
CA ASN A 7 42.68 62.15 -1.14
C ASN A 7 42.19 61.20 -0.03
N GLN A 8 42.22 61.63 1.25
CA GLN A 8 41.72 60.84 2.36
C GLN A 8 40.20 60.65 2.30
N VAL A 9 39.46 61.71 1.93
CA VAL A 9 38.01 61.64 1.76
C VAL A 9 37.63 60.70 0.60
N ILE A 10 38.34 60.77 -0.53
CA ILE A 10 38.11 59.86 -1.68
C ILE A 10 38.42 58.43 -1.35
N GLN A 11 39.51 58.14 -0.61
CA GLN A 11 39.86 56.78 -0.14
C GLN A 11 38.81 56.25 0.83
N GLY A 12 38.33 57.08 1.81
CA GLY A 12 37.24 56.66 2.73
C GLY A 12 35.95 56.33 2.00
N PHE A 13 35.58 57.12 0.99
CA PHE A 13 34.39 56.88 0.18
C PHE A 13 34.48 55.55 -0.63
N LYS A 14 35.66 55.25 -1.20
CA LYS A 14 35.90 53.99 -1.92
C LYS A 14 35.80 52.76 -1.00
N ILE A 15 36.29 52.84 0.23
CA ILE A 15 36.21 51.76 1.23
C ILE A 15 34.77 51.52 1.63
N ILE A 16 33.99 52.58 1.90
CA ILE A 16 32.58 52.50 2.26
C ILE A 16 31.78 51.89 1.11
N CYS A 17 31.96 52.37 -0.13
CA CYS A 17 31.28 51.76 -1.30
C CYS A 17 31.63 50.28 -1.47
N TRP A 18 32.92 49.89 -1.26
CA TRP A 18 33.35 48.48 -1.37
C TRP A 18 32.72 47.60 -0.28
N ILE A 19 32.61 48.10 0.96
CA ILE A 19 31.91 47.39 2.06
C ILE A 19 30.42 47.24 1.76
N ILE A 20 29.77 48.30 1.27
CA ILE A 20 28.36 48.25 0.90
C ILE A 20 28.08 47.24 -0.21
N VAL A 21 28.91 47.20 -1.26
CA VAL A 21 28.80 46.22 -2.36
C VAL A 21 29.00 44.80 -1.86
N LYS A 22 29.96 44.57 -0.95
CA LYS A 22 30.15 43.24 -0.34
C LYS A 22 28.98 42.80 0.56
N CYS A 23 28.45 43.74 1.37
CA CYS A 23 27.32 43.48 2.22
C CYS A 23 26.04 43.16 1.40
N ILE A 24 25.82 43.91 0.31
CA ILE A 24 24.71 43.64 -0.61
C ILE A 24 24.89 42.29 -1.32
N GLY A 25 26.08 41.99 -1.80
CA GLY A 25 26.41 40.70 -2.43
C GLY A 25 26.22 39.51 -1.47
N PHE A 26 26.60 39.67 -0.19
CA PHE A 26 26.41 38.67 0.85
C PHE A 26 24.90 38.47 1.17
N ALA A 27 24.15 39.58 1.30
CA ALA A 27 22.70 39.53 1.55
C ALA A 27 21.94 38.84 0.40
N ILE A 28 22.31 39.13 -0.87
CA ILE A 28 21.72 38.45 -2.04
C ILE A 28 22.09 36.97 -2.06
N GLY A 29 23.33 36.60 -1.70
CA GLY A 29 23.77 35.21 -1.60
C GLY A 29 23.00 34.43 -0.52
N VAL A 30 22.78 35.03 0.66
CA VAL A 30 22.01 34.40 1.75
C VAL A 30 20.52 34.29 1.37
N ALA A 31 19.94 35.31 0.75
CA ALA A 31 18.55 35.27 0.28
C ALA A 31 18.37 34.19 -0.83
N GLY A 32 19.32 34.08 -1.75
CA GLY A 32 19.32 33.04 -2.78
C GLY A 32 19.44 31.62 -2.20
N LEU A 33 20.30 31.45 -1.19
CA LEU A 33 20.45 30.16 -0.50
C LEU A 33 19.19 29.79 0.29
N LEU A 34 18.58 30.74 1.00
CA LEU A 34 17.30 30.56 1.70
C LEU A 34 16.17 30.22 0.74
N TYR A 35 16.10 30.87 -0.41
CA TYR A 35 15.10 30.56 -1.44
C TYR A 35 15.33 29.16 -2.02
N LEU A 36 16.58 28.75 -2.24
CA LEU A 36 16.92 27.39 -2.71
C LEU A 36 16.54 26.33 -1.67
N ILE A 37 16.85 26.57 -0.40
CA ILE A 37 16.46 25.69 0.71
C ILE A 37 14.94 25.60 0.82
N LEU A 38 14.23 26.71 0.79
CA LEU A 38 12.75 26.74 0.80
C LEU A 38 12.17 26.02 -0.41
N SER A 39 12.73 26.19 -1.61
CA SER A 39 12.27 25.48 -2.81
C SER A 39 12.54 23.97 -2.73
N ILE A 40 13.65 23.55 -2.13
CA ILE A 40 13.94 22.12 -1.87
C ILE A 40 12.93 21.56 -0.85
N PHE A 41 12.63 22.29 0.22
CA PHE A 41 11.61 21.88 1.21
C PHE A 41 10.20 21.82 0.60
N THR A 42 9.84 22.78 -0.27
CA THR A 42 8.54 22.75 -0.95
C THR A 42 8.47 21.63 -2.01
N LEU A 43 9.56 21.36 -2.74
CA LEU A 43 9.63 20.18 -3.62
C LEU A 43 9.55 18.86 -2.84
N SER A 44 10.20 18.77 -1.67
CA SER A 44 10.12 17.58 -0.81
C SER A 44 8.72 17.40 -0.21
N ALA A 45 8.01 18.48 0.10
CA ALA A 45 6.63 18.42 0.58
C ALA A 45 5.63 18.00 -0.52
N HIS A 46 5.95 18.20 -1.81
CA HIS A 46 5.13 17.73 -2.93
C HIS A 46 5.44 16.29 -3.37
N ALA A 47 6.44 15.65 -2.79
CA ALA A 47 6.79 14.25 -3.05
C ALA A 47 6.16 13.27 -2.03
N GLN A 48 5.20 13.72 -1.21
CA GLN A 48 4.45 12.80 -0.37
C GLN A 48 3.47 12.06 -1.27
N SER A 49 3.78 10.79 -1.55
CA SER A 49 2.88 9.90 -2.29
C SER A 49 1.50 9.95 -1.64
N SER A 50 0.46 10.24 -2.42
CA SER A 50 -0.91 10.22 -1.94
C SER A 50 -1.29 8.80 -1.51
N ASN A 51 -2.17 8.69 -0.54
CA ASN A 51 -2.70 7.43 -0.02
C ASN A 51 -4.23 7.45 -0.08
N ILE A 52 -4.90 6.44 0.47
CA ILE A 52 -6.37 6.38 0.46
C ILE A 52 -6.98 7.54 1.24
N GLU A 53 -6.42 7.89 2.42
CA GLU A 53 -6.94 8.97 3.27
C GLU A 53 -6.86 10.32 2.57
N ASP A 54 -5.78 10.58 1.82
CA ASP A 54 -5.57 11.83 1.10
C ASP A 54 -6.45 11.94 -0.15
N ARG A 55 -6.75 10.82 -0.80
CA ARG A 55 -7.39 10.79 -2.12
C ARG A 55 -8.89 10.60 -2.08
N PHE A 56 -9.43 9.89 -1.08
CA PHE A 56 -10.84 9.51 -1.01
C PHE A 56 -11.46 9.96 0.31
N GLY A 57 -12.11 11.12 0.32
CA GLY A 57 -12.91 11.61 1.46
C GLY A 57 -14.28 10.96 1.49
N TYR A 58 -14.76 10.55 2.67
CA TYR A 58 -16.14 10.11 2.84
C TYR A 58 -17.11 11.28 2.76
N PRO A 59 -18.40 11.04 2.44
CA PRO A 59 -19.46 12.04 2.53
C PRO A 59 -19.60 12.62 3.94
N ASP A 60 -20.20 13.81 4.04
CA ASP A 60 -20.46 14.47 5.32
C ASP A 60 -21.22 13.54 6.28
N GLY A 61 -20.80 13.53 7.54
CA GLY A 61 -21.40 12.69 8.59
C GLY A 61 -20.84 11.28 8.68
N TYR A 62 -19.89 10.90 7.83
CA TYR A 62 -19.18 9.62 7.92
C TYR A 62 -17.78 9.80 8.46
N GLU A 63 -17.40 8.94 9.40
CA GLU A 63 -16.06 8.87 9.95
C GLU A 63 -15.40 7.53 9.65
N ARG A 64 -14.06 7.56 9.47
CA ARG A 64 -13.28 6.33 9.26
C ARG A 64 -13.20 5.49 10.52
N ILE A 65 -13.35 4.19 10.37
CA ILE A 65 -13.12 3.25 11.47
C ILE A 65 -11.60 3.05 11.64
N TYR A 66 -11.06 3.42 12.80
CA TYR A 66 -9.65 3.25 13.19
C TYR A 66 -9.56 2.20 14.28
N ASN A 67 -9.54 0.92 13.90
CA ASN A 67 -9.58 -0.18 14.86
C ASN A 67 -8.20 -0.74 15.24
N ASP A 68 -7.19 -0.65 14.34
CA ASP A 68 -5.84 -1.18 14.58
C ASP A 68 -4.77 -0.56 13.67
N THR A 69 -3.50 -0.98 13.84
CA THR A 69 -2.38 -0.53 13.01
C THR A 69 -2.44 -1.12 11.59
N TYR A 70 -3.12 -2.25 11.38
CA TYR A 70 -3.31 -2.81 10.04
C TYR A 70 -4.25 -1.96 9.20
N SER A 71 -5.35 -1.49 9.76
CA SER A 71 -6.25 -0.57 9.07
C SER A 71 -5.54 0.72 8.65
N LYS A 72 -4.68 1.25 9.53
CA LYS A 72 -3.82 2.40 9.23
C LYS A 72 -2.82 2.10 8.11
N PHE A 73 -2.17 0.93 8.15
CA PHE A 73 -1.23 0.50 7.11
C PHE A 73 -1.90 0.43 5.74
N LEU A 74 -3.09 -0.16 5.63
CA LEU A 74 -3.85 -0.26 4.37
C LEU A 74 -4.15 1.11 3.78
N ARG A 75 -4.63 2.04 4.60
CA ARG A 75 -5.01 3.38 4.16
C ARG A 75 -3.82 4.26 3.79
N GLN A 76 -2.74 4.19 4.58
CA GLN A 76 -1.56 5.03 4.42
C GLN A 76 -0.51 4.43 3.49
N HIS A 77 -0.73 3.21 3.00
CA HIS A 77 0.15 2.62 2.00
C HIS A 77 0.13 3.47 0.73
N PRO A 78 1.31 3.81 0.15
CA PRO A 78 1.40 4.73 -0.98
C PRO A 78 0.57 4.30 -2.18
N LEU A 79 -0.07 5.26 -2.83
CA LEU A 79 -0.72 5.12 -4.12
C LEU A 79 0.11 5.78 -5.21
N LYS A 80 0.09 5.24 -6.42
CA LYS A 80 0.75 5.85 -7.57
C LYS A 80 0.10 7.18 -7.95
N ASP A 81 0.92 8.11 -8.46
CA ASP A 81 0.42 9.38 -9.02
C ASP A 81 -0.45 9.19 -10.25
N ASN A 82 -0.29 8.05 -10.93
CA ASN A 82 -1.06 7.71 -12.13
C ASN A 82 -1.87 6.42 -11.94
N ASN A 83 -2.98 6.31 -12.67
CA ASN A 83 -3.89 5.17 -12.61
C ASN A 83 -3.53 4.05 -13.60
N VAL A 84 -2.23 3.87 -13.91
CA VAL A 84 -1.79 2.83 -14.83
C VAL A 84 -1.51 1.53 -14.08
N VAL A 85 -2.36 0.53 -14.27
CA VAL A 85 -2.11 -0.84 -13.82
C VAL A 85 -1.18 -1.54 -14.81
N LYS A 86 -0.14 -2.20 -14.28
CA LYS A 86 0.76 -3.05 -15.06
C LYS A 86 0.62 -4.50 -14.61
N TYR A 87 0.74 -5.40 -15.57
CA TYR A 87 0.94 -6.81 -15.32
C TYR A 87 2.38 -7.09 -14.85
N PHE A 88 2.63 -8.29 -14.31
CA PHE A 88 3.94 -8.77 -13.87
C PHE A 88 5.05 -8.64 -14.94
N ASN A 89 4.68 -8.68 -16.22
CA ASN A 89 5.59 -8.56 -17.36
C ASN A 89 5.81 -7.11 -17.84
N GLY A 90 5.34 -6.12 -17.07
CA GLY A 90 5.46 -4.70 -17.37
C GLY A 90 4.47 -4.14 -18.40
N LYS A 91 3.68 -4.98 -19.06
CA LYS A 91 2.65 -4.52 -20.00
C LYS A 91 1.53 -3.80 -19.24
N ARG A 92 1.00 -2.74 -19.84
CA ARG A 92 -0.15 -2.00 -19.28
C ARG A 92 -1.42 -2.82 -19.43
N LYS A 93 -2.23 -2.87 -18.34
CA LYS A 93 -3.61 -3.34 -18.42
C LYS A 93 -4.45 -2.29 -19.15
N TYR A 94 -5.34 -2.75 -20.03
CA TYR A 94 -6.33 -1.86 -20.62
C TYR A 94 -7.24 -1.30 -19.53
N ASN A 95 -7.36 0.02 -19.46
CA ASN A 95 -8.24 0.67 -18.50
C ASN A 95 -9.65 0.76 -19.09
N ASN A 96 -10.56 0.02 -18.49
CA ASN A 96 -12.00 0.04 -18.78
C ASN A 96 -12.80 0.77 -17.68
N ASN A 97 -12.16 1.69 -16.97
CA ASN A 97 -12.74 2.48 -15.88
C ASN A 97 -13.31 1.64 -14.71
N VAL A 98 -12.58 0.60 -14.31
CA VAL A 98 -12.97 -0.27 -13.19
C VAL A 98 -12.14 -0.07 -11.93
N TRP A 99 -11.15 0.86 -11.96
CA TRP A 99 -10.36 1.23 -10.79
C TRP A 99 -10.07 2.73 -10.75
N ALA A 100 -9.95 3.27 -9.52
CA ALA A 100 -9.68 4.69 -9.23
C ALA A 100 -8.21 4.98 -8.97
N ALA A 101 -7.48 4.02 -8.39
CA ALA A 101 -6.09 4.19 -7.99
C ALA A 101 -5.34 2.84 -8.00
N VAL A 102 -4.01 2.91 -7.86
CA VAL A 102 -3.11 1.74 -7.85
C VAL A 102 -2.14 1.88 -6.69
N TYR A 103 -2.00 0.86 -5.86
CA TYR A 103 -0.98 0.83 -4.84
C TYR A 103 0.42 0.86 -5.44
N ASP A 104 1.32 1.64 -4.82
CA ASP A 104 2.69 1.81 -5.30
C ASP A 104 3.65 0.86 -4.58
N TYR A 105 3.68 -0.37 -5.04
CA TYR A 105 4.68 -1.35 -4.65
C TYR A 105 5.01 -2.30 -5.80
N ASP A 106 6.15 -2.98 -5.70
CA ASP A 106 6.61 -3.93 -6.72
C ASP A 106 5.93 -5.29 -6.53
N ILE A 107 5.29 -5.78 -7.58
CA ILE A 107 4.66 -7.11 -7.61
C ILE A 107 5.60 -8.22 -8.09
N GLY A 108 6.83 -7.86 -8.47
CA GLY A 108 7.82 -8.77 -9.06
C GLY A 108 7.54 -9.14 -10.52
N PRO A 109 8.50 -9.82 -11.17
CA PRO A 109 8.43 -10.12 -12.60
C PRO A 109 7.77 -11.48 -12.93
N ARG A 110 7.23 -12.17 -11.92
CA ARG A 110 6.62 -13.50 -12.06
C ARG A 110 5.10 -13.41 -12.02
N ASN A 111 4.42 -14.33 -12.69
CA ASN A 111 2.95 -14.43 -12.66
C ASN A 111 2.47 -15.07 -11.34
N LEU A 112 2.80 -14.45 -10.20
CA LEU A 112 2.50 -14.95 -8.86
C LEU A 112 1.61 -14.01 -8.06
N HIS A 113 1.79 -12.69 -8.16
CA HIS A 113 1.03 -11.73 -7.38
C HIS A 113 -0.40 -11.56 -7.93
N GLN A 114 -1.25 -12.59 -7.72
CA GLN A 114 -2.65 -12.62 -8.16
C GLN A 114 -3.58 -12.14 -7.03
N CYS A 115 -4.87 -12.41 -7.12
CA CYS A 115 -5.88 -11.89 -6.18
C CYS A 115 -5.59 -12.25 -4.71
N ALA A 116 -5.44 -13.54 -4.39
CA ALA A 116 -5.13 -14.00 -3.04
C ALA A 116 -3.76 -13.52 -2.56
N ASP A 117 -2.78 -13.49 -3.48
CA ASP A 117 -1.42 -13.08 -3.16
C ASP A 117 -1.31 -11.61 -2.79
N ALA A 118 -2.13 -10.75 -3.40
CA ALA A 118 -2.23 -9.34 -3.01
C ALA A 118 -2.79 -9.19 -1.59
N VAL A 119 -3.78 -9.99 -1.21
CA VAL A 119 -4.36 -10.04 0.13
C VAL A 119 -3.31 -10.48 1.15
N ILE A 120 -2.62 -11.58 0.88
CA ILE A 120 -1.53 -12.12 1.72
C ILE A 120 -0.37 -11.12 1.81
N TYR A 121 0.01 -10.49 0.69
CA TYR A 121 1.07 -9.48 0.65
C TYR A 121 0.80 -8.33 1.60
N MET A 122 -0.39 -7.75 1.58
CA MET A 122 -0.74 -6.61 2.42
C MET A 122 -0.68 -6.98 3.91
N ARG A 123 -1.23 -8.14 4.30
CA ARG A 123 -1.20 -8.63 5.69
C ARG A 123 0.22 -8.90 6.16
N ALA A 124 0.98 -9.68 5.41
CA ALA A 124 2.35 -10.05 5.77
C ALA A 124 3.29 -8.83 5.77
N SER A 125 3.13 -7.89 4.82
CA SER A 125 3.93 -6.67 4.76
C SER A 125 3.68 -5.75 5.95
N TRP A 126 2.42 -5.64 6.41
CA TRP A 126 2.11 -4.94 7.64
C TRP A 126 2.82 -5.59 8.84
N MET A 127 2.66 -6.90 9.03
CA MET A 127 3.31 -7.62 10.15
C MET A 127 4.82 -7.43 10.11
N TYR A 128 5.44 -7.53 8.93
CA TYR A 128 6.87 -7.32 8.77
C TYR A 128 7.30 -5.88 9.11
N SER A 129 6.52 -4.87 8.73
CA SER A 129 6.79 -3.46 9.03
C SER A 129 6.66 -3.12 10.53
N GLU A 130 5.82 -3.87 11.26
CA GLU A 130 5.66 -3.78 12.72
C GLU A 130 6.76 -4.57 13.49
N GLY A 131 7.75 -5.13 12.79
CA GLY A 131 8.80 -5.97 13.40
C GLY A 131 8.31 -7.35 13.85
N ARG A 132 7.16 -7.80 13.38
CA ARG A 132 6.48 -9.06 13.73
C ARG A 132 6.80 -10.17 12.73
N GLY A 133 8.00 -10.18 12.15
CA GLY A 133 8.41 -11.20 11.18
C GLY A 133 8.30 -12.62 11.71
N ASP A 134 8.63 -12.84 12.99
CA ASP A 134 8.53 -14.17 13.64
C ASP A 134 7.10 -14.68 13.78
N ASP A 135 6.10 -13.79 13.78
CA ASP A 135 4.68 -14.14 13.86
C ASP A 135 4.08 -14.49 12.50
N ILE A 136 4.80 -14.27 11.39
CA ILE A 136 4.29 -14.55 10.05
C ILE A 136 4.33 -16.05 9.80
N GLU A 137 3.15 -16.66 9.81
CA GLU A 137 2.92 -18.07 9.48
C GLU A 137 1.83 -18.14 8.40
N LEU A 138 2.21 -18.41 7.16
CA LEU A 138 1.27 -18.50 6.05
C LEU A 138 1.04 -19.98 5.71
N VAL A 139 -0.17 -20.30 5.24
CA VAL A 139 -0.59 -21.68 5.05
C VAL A 139 -0.78 -22.01 3.56
N ALA A 140 -0.15 -23.07 3.10
CA ALA A 140 -0.35 -23.61 1.77
C ALA A 140 -1.74 -24.24 1.60
N SER A 141 -2.16 -24.49 0.36
CA SER A 141 -3.48 -25.06 0.06
C SER A 141 -3.64 -26.51 0.55
N ASP A 142 -2.55 -27.20 0.88
CA ASP A 142 -2.56 -28.54 1.49
C ASP A 142 -2.59 -28.51 3.03
N GLY A 143 -2.61 -27.32 3.64
CA GLY A 143 -2.58 -27.10 5.08
C GLY A 143 -1.17 -27.00 5.68
N THR A 144 -0.12 -27.08 4.87
CA THR A 144 1.26 -26.93 5.34
C THR A 144 1.52 -25.50 5.81
N ILE A 145 1.93 -25.33 7.06
CA ILE A 145 2.33 -24.04 7.62
C ILE A 145 3.75 -23.71 7.15
N MET A 146 3.93 -22.49 6.66
CA MET A 146 5.20 -21.99 6.12
C MET A 146 5.67 -20.75 6.91
N PRO A 147 6.26 -20.92 8.12
CA PRO A 147 6.69 -19.78 8.94
C PRO A 147 7.86 -19.02 8.32
N TYR A 148 7.82 -17.68 8.36
CA TYR A 148 8.93 -16.86 7.88
C TYR A 148 10.22 -17.10 8.65
N ARG A 149 10.15 -17.33 9.97
CA ARG A 149 11.31 -17.68 10.81
C ARG A 149 12.02 -18.96 10.34
N ASP A 150 11.29 -19.93 9.78
CA ASP A 150 11.88 -21.17 9.26
C ASP A 150 12.50 -20.95 7.87
N TRP A 151 11.88 -20.11 7.04
CA TRP A 151 12.52 -19.63 5.81
C TRP A 151 13.86 -18.97 6.07
N LEU A 152 14.00 -18.14 7.12
CA LEU A 152 15.28 -17.53 7.51
C LEU A 152 16.31 -18.57 7.95
N LYS A 153 15.90 -19.63 8.64
CA LYS A 153 16.80 -20.78 8.98
C LYS A 153 17.25 -21.59 7.78
N GLY A 154 16.66 -21.39 6.60
CA GLY A 154 17.02 -22.08 5.38
C GLY A 154 15.98 -23.08 4.88
N VAL A 155 14.84 -23.24 5.57
CA VAL A 155 13.76 -24.13 5.09
C VAL A 155 13.17 -23.61 3.79
N ILE A 156 12.90 -24.54 2.87
CA ILE A 156 12.05 -24.36 1.69
C ILE A 156 11.02 -25.49 1.67
N TRP A 157 9.87 -25.23 1.11
CA TRP A 157 8.79 -26.22 0.95
C TRP A 157 8.74 -26.67 -0.52
N THR A 158 8.81 -27.98 -0.74
CA THR A 158 8.84 -28.58 -2.09
C THR A 158 7.79 -29.67 -2.20
N PRO A 159 7.26 -29.96 -3.39
CA PRO A 159 6.25 -31.01 -3.56
C PRO A 159 6.74 -32.39 -3.09
N GLU A 160 5.86 -33.10 -2.39
CA GLU A 160 6.03 -34.51 -2.06
C GLU A 160 4.67 -35.22 -2.00
N GLY A 161 4.42 -36.12 -2.95
CA GLY A 161 3.08 -36.71 -3.08
C GLY A 161 2.01 -35.66 -3.35
N ASN A 162 0.99 -35.64 -2.51
CA ASN A 162 -0.12 -34.68 -2.58
C ASN A 162 0.08 -33.44 -1.69
N GLY A 163 1.24 -33.28 -1.07
CA GLY A 163 1.52 -32.19 -0.14
C GLY A 163 2.92 -31.63 -0.32
N LEU A 164 3.38 -30.93 0.71
CA LEU A 164 4.68 -30.29 0.77
C LEU A 164 5.57 -30.93 1.83
N LYS A 165 6.87 -31.07 1.51
CA LYS A 165 7.91 -31.38 2.47
C LYS A 165 8.86 -30.22 2.68
N GLN A 166 9.48 -30.20 3.85
CA GLN A 166 10.55 -29.28 4.17
C GLN A 166 11.90 -29.78 3.68
N VAL A 167 12.64 -28.91 3.01
CA VAL A 167 14.03 -29.16 2.61
C VAL A 167 14.90 -28.07 3.20
N MET A 168 16.01 -28.49 3.83
CA MET A 168 16.96 -27.56 4.42
C MET A 168 17.93 -27.03 3.38
N THR A 169 18.09 -25.71 3.34
CA THR A 169 19.09 -25.01 2.53
C THR A 169 19.97 -24.14 3.44
N LYS A 170 20.72 -23.18 2.87
CA LYS A 170 21.52 -22.24 3.67
C LYS A 170 20.62 -21.21 4.37
N PRO A 171 20.93 -20.83 5.62
CA PRO A 171 20.26 -19.73 6.30
C PRO A 171 20.33 -18.43 5.51
N ARG A 172 19.33 -17.56 5.70
CA ARG A 172 19.16 -16.28 5.01
C ARG A 172 19.21 -15.13 5.99
N LYS A 173 19.69 -13.99 5.49
CA LYS A 173 19.61 -12.74 6.27
C LYS A 173 18.18 -12.21 6.21
N ASP A 174 17.69 -11.68 7.34
CA ASP A 174 16.43 -10.96 7.37
C ASP A 174 16.62 -9.56 6.74
N ASN A 175 15.96 -9.35 5.64
CA ASN A 175 15.86 -8.08 4.91
C ASN A 175 14.70 -8.12 3.90
N CYS A 176 14.34 -6.96 3.34
CA CYS A 176 13.22 -6.83 2.41
C CYS A 176 13.34 -7.75 1.18
N GLU A 177 14.54 -7.99 0.66
CA GLU A 177 14.74 -8.89 -0.48
C GLU A 177 14.43 -10.35 -0.11
N THR A 178 14.89 -10.80 1.06
CA THR A 178 14.64 -12.15 1.58
C THR A 178 13.15 -12.33 1.91
N PHE A 179 12.52 -11.31 2.49
CA PHE A 179 11.08 -11.32 2.77
C PHE A 179 10.27 -11.41 1.47
N ARG A 180 10.62 -10.62 0.45
CA ARG A 180 9.96 -10.72 -0.85
C ARG A 180 10.11 -12.12 -1.47
N LYS A 181 11.30 -12.73 -1.41
CA LYS A 181 11.52 -14.10 -1.90
C LYS A 181 10.71 -15.15 -1.12
N TYR A 182 10.52 -14.94 0.17
CA TYR A 182 9.60 -15.76 0.96
C TYR A 182 8.17 -15.67 0.46
N LEU A 183 7.66 -14.45 0.25
CA LEU A 183 6.31 -14.26 -0.28
C LEU A 183 6.16 -14.87 -1.68
N ASP A 184 7.14 -14.69 -2.57
CA ASP A 184 7.13 -15.34 -3.89
C ASP A 184 7.12 -16.87 -3.80
N HIS A 185 7.71 -17.44 -2.74
CA HIS A 185 7.66 -18.89 -2.49
C HIS A 185 6.29 -19.30 -1.96
N VAL A 186 5.72 -18.56 -1.03
CA VAL A 186 4.37 -18.79 -0.49
C VAL A 186 3.32 -18.71 -1.59
N PHE A 187 3.37 -17.73 -2.49
CA PHE A 187 2.43 -17.55 -3.59
C PHE A 187 2.37 -18.72 -4.59
N ILE A 188 3.34 -19.63 -4.57
CA ILE A 188 3.29 -20.87 -5.37
C ILE A 188 2.30 -21.86 -4.75
N TRP A 189 2.10 -21.85 -3.44
CA TRP A 189 1.43 -22.90 -2.68
C TRP A 189 0.15 -22.44 -1.99
N ALA A 190 0.09 -21.17 -1.60
CA ALA A 190 -1.08 -20.53 -1.00
C ALA A 190 -2.00 -19.97 -2.09
N GLY A 191 -3.27 -19.74 -1.75
CA GLY A 191 -4.24 -19.15 -2.67
C GLY A 191 -5.58 -18.88 -1.98
N THR A 192 -6.64 -18.69 -2.75
CA THR A 192 -7.97 -18.42 -2.20
C THR A 192 -8.48 -19.54 -1.31
N TYR A 193 -8.13 -20.79 -1.61
CA TYR A 193 -8.51 -21.93 -0.78
C TYR A 193 -7.86 -21.88 0.60
N SER A 194 -6.55 -21.62 0.68
CA SER A 194 -5.87 -21.52 1.98
C SER A 194 -6.35 -20.30 2.77
N LEU A 195 -6.57 -19.16 2.13
CA LEU A 195 -7.17 -17.98 2.76
C LEU A 195 -8.50 -18.31 3.42
N GLN A 196 -9.41 -18.96 2.67
CA GLN A 196 -10.74 -19.27 3.17
C GLN A 196 -10.71 -20.35 4.27
N THR A 197 -9.84 -21.36 4.12
CA THR A 197 -9.90 -22.56 4.95
C THR A 197 -9.08 -22.43 6.24
N TYR A 198 -7.91 -21.76 6.17
CA TYR A 198 -6.92 -21.80 7.24
C TYR A 198 -6.55 -20.43 7.81
N GLU A 199 -6.61 -19.36 7.02
CA GLU A 199 -6.07 -18.06 7.41
C GLU A 199 -7.13 -17.12 7.99
N THR A 200 -8.42 -17.39 7.69
CA THR A 200 -9.51 -16.47 8.00
C THR A 200 -10.75 -17.19 8.48
N TYR A 201 -11.58 -16.50 9.24
CA TYR A 201 -12.90 -16.96 9.67
C TYR A 201 -14.00 -16.03 9.16
N GLN A 202 -15.22 -16.56 8.99
CA GLN A 202 -16.38 -15.80 8.52
C GLN A 202 -16.84 -14.79 9.56
N VAL A 203 -17.21 -13.59 9.09
CA VAL A 203 -17.82 -12.54 9.90
C VAL A 203 -19.10 -12.03 9.25
N ASP A 204 -19.98 -11.45 10.05
CA ASP A 204 -21.19 -10.81 9.54
C ASP A 204 -20.83 -9.57 8.72
N ILE A 205 -21.56 -9.32 7.63
CA ILE A 205 -21.33 -8.16 6.77
C ILE A 205 -21.52 -6.83 7.51
N TYR A 206 -22.41 -6.78 8.50
CA TYR A 206 -22.62 -5.59 9.32
C TYR A 206 -21.48 -5.29 10.29
N ASP A 207 -20.60 -6.29 10.55
CA ASP A 207 -19.38 -6.13 11.34
C ASP A 207 -18.15 -5.79 10.49
N ILE A 208 -18.33 -5.52 9.18
CA ILE A 208 -17.25 -5.20 8.24
C ILE A 208 -16.30 -4.15 8.80
N GLN A 209 -14.99 -4.41 8.67
CA GLN A 209 -13.89 -3.56 9.14
C GLN A 209 -12.76 -3.48 8.11
N PRO A 210 -11.94 -2.42 8.13
CA PRO A 210 -10.72 -2.39 7.33
C PRO A 210 -9.81 -3.57 7.72
N GLY A 211 -9.28 -4.27 6.73
CA GLY A 211 -8.48 -5.47 6.90
C GLY A 211 -9.25 -6.78 6.75
N ASP A 212 -10.58 -6.74 6.75
CA ASP A 212 -11.39 -7.88 6.32
C ASP A 212 -11.17 -8.18 4.84
N VAL A 213 -11.55 -9.37 4.42
CA VAL A 213 -11.39 -9.85 3.05
C VAL A 213 -12.68 -10.52 2.56
N PHE A 214 -13.10 -10.22 1.35
CA PHE A 214 -14.04 -11.09 0.66
C PHE A 214 -13.25 -12.18 -0.04
N VAL A 215 -13.58 -13.44 0.22
CA VAL A 215 -12.88 -14.56 -0.41
C VAL A 215 -13.81 -15.74 -0.69
N VAL A 216 -13.76 -16.20 -1.95
CA VAL A 216 -14.30 -17.48 -2.40
C VAL A 216 -13.13 -18.39 -2.72
N GLY A 217 -12.98 -19.44 -1.89
CA GLY A 217 -11.86 -20.39 -2.02
C GLY A 217 -12.11 -21.40 -3.13
N GLY A 218 -11.05 -21.78 -3.83
CA GLY A 218 -11.09 -22.84 -4.82
C GLY A 218 -10.67 -22.40 -6.22
N PHE A 219 -11.12 -23.17 -7.23
CA PHE A 219 -10.81 -22.94 -8.62
C PHE A 219 -12.07 -23.21 -9.49
N PRO A 220 -12.74 -22.16 -9.96
CA PRO A 220 -12.39 -20.75 -9.83
C PRO A 220 -12.57 -20.23 -8.40
N GLY A 221 -11.77 -19.21 -8.05
CA GLY A 221 -11.85 -18.51 -6.77
C GLY A 221 -11.39 -17.06 -6.93
N HIS A 222 -11.75 -16.20 -5.97
CA HIS A 222 -11.33 -14.81 -5.96
C HIS A 222 -11.23 -14.24 -4.55
N ALA A 223 -10.38 -13.21 -4.38
CA ALA A 223 -10.23 -12.51 -3.12
C ALA A 223 -9.99 -11.01 -3.33
N VAL A 224 -10.57 -10.18 -2.46
CA VAL A 224 -10.37 -8.73 -2.42
C VAL A 224 -10.23 -8.25 -0.98
N ASN A 225 -9.40 -7.23 -0.75
CA ASN A 225 -9.24 -6.58 0.55
C ASN A 225 -10.31 -5.50 0.76
N VAL A 226 -10.86 -5.42 1.97
CA VAL A 226 -11.51 -4.23 2.49
C VAL A 226 -10.41 -3.31 3.02
N VAL A 227 -10.13 -2.23 2.31
CA VAL A 227 -8.97 -1.38 2.62
C VAL A 227 -9.33 -0.16 3.45
N ASP A 228 -10.60 0.23 3.47
CA ASP A 228 -11.14 1.29 4.30
C ASP A 228 -12.63 1.07 4.58
N VAL A 229 -13.12 1.57 5.72
CA VAL A 229 -14.54 1.58 6.09
C VAL A 229 -14.84 2.90 6.78
N GLY A 230 -15.90 3.58 6.33
CA GLY A 230 -16.50 4.73 6.97
C GLY A 230 -17.86 4.40 7.53
N VAL A 231 -18.20 4.93 8.70
CA VAL A 231 -19.47 4.75 9.38
C VAL A 231 -20.11 6.11 9.68
N ASN A 232 -21.40 6.20 9.47
CA ASN A 232 -22.21 7.29 10.01
C ASN A 232 -22.66 6.87 11.40
N GLU A 233 -22.16 7.53 12.45
CA GLU A 233 -22.42 7.13 13.84
C GLU A 233 -23.90 7.30 14.26
N GLU A 234 -24.63 8.24 13.63
CA GLU A 234 -26.03 8.48 13.96
C GLU A 234 -26.96 7.37 13.42
N THR A 235 -26.63 6.85 12.24
CA THR A 235 -27.47 5.88 11.53
C THR A 235 -26.92 4.45 11.56
N GLY A 236 -25.62 4.28 11.86
CA GLY A 236 -24.89 3.02 11.73
C GLY A 236 -24.62 2.61 10.28
N HIS A 237 -24.99 3.43 9.31
CA HIS A 237 -24.77 3.16 7.89
C HIS A 237 -23.28 3.16 7.55
N LYS A 238 -22.84 2.25 6.68
CA LYS A 238 -21.43 2.09 6.33
C LYS A 238 -21.18 2.19 4.83
N TYR A 239 -20.02 2.80 4.50
CA TYR A 239 -19.36 2.67 3.21
C TYR A 239 -18.05 1.94 3.37
N PHE A 240 -17.61 1.20 2.37
CA PHE A 240 -16.31 0.54 2.36
C PHE A 240 -15.63 0.65 1.00
N ILE A 241 -14.30 0.56 1.00
CA ILE A 241 -13.45 0.62 -0.20
C ILE A 241 -12.76 -0.73 -0.37
N LEU A 242 -12.74 -1.22 -1.62
CA LEU A 242 -12.15 -2.51 -1.98
C LEU A 242 -10.90 -2.35 -2.83
N ALA A 243 -9.95 -3.27 -2.64
CA ALA A 243 -8.75 -3.38 -3.49
C ALA A 243 -8.50 -4.81 -3.91
N GLN A 244 -8.04 -4.99 -5.14
CA GLN A 244 -7.67 -6.30 -5.70
C GLN A 244 -6.44 -6.27 -6.60
N SER A 245 -5.73 -7.40 -6.69
CA SER A 245 -5.05 -7.85 -7.88
C SER A 245 -5.92 -8.87 -8.64
N TYR A 246 -5.46 -9.37 -9.79
CA TYR A 246 -6.20 -10.35 -10.59
C TYR A 246 -5.27 -11.26 -11.39
N MET A 247 -5.83 -12.22 -12.13
CA MET A 247 -5.09 -13.06 -13.08
C MET A 247 -5.16 -12.48 -14.51
N PRO A 248 -4.03 -12.40 -15.25
CA PRO A 248 -2.65 -12.64 -14.82
C PRO A 248 -2.21 -11.66 -13.74
N ALA A 249 -1.15 -12.01 -12.96
CA ALA A 249 -0.64 -11.17 -11.89
C ALA A 249 -0.45 -9.72 -12.33
N GLN A 250 -1.00 -8.80 -11.55
CA GLN A 250 -1.06 -7.38 -11.86
C GLN A 250 -1.00 -6.54 -10.59
N GLN A 251 -0.78 -5.26 -10.74
CA GLN A 251 -0.71 -4.34 -9.60
C GLN A 251 -2.05 -4.27 -8.88
N ASN A 252 -1.99 -4.16 -7.55
CA ASN A 252 -3.15 -4.06 -6.68
C ASN A 252 -3.83 -2.70 -6.88
N GLN A 253 -5.13 -2.69 -7.11
CA GLN A 253 -5.90 -1.52 -7.55
C GLN A 253 -7.11 -1.28 -6.64
N ILE A 254 -7.41 -0.03 -6.37
CA ILE A 254 -8.63 0.42 -5.68
C ILE A 254 -9.77 0.34 -6.68
N LEU A 255 -10.77 -0.46 -6.37
CA LEU A 255 -11.89 -0.75 -7.28
C LEU A 255 -12.91 0.38 -7.32
N LEU A 256 -13.49 0.57 -8.50
CA LEU A 256 -14.74 1.33 -8.65
C LEU A 256 -15.94 0.38 -8.47
N ASN A 257 -16.94 0.84 -7.76
CA ASN A 257 -18.22 0.16 -7.64
C ASN A 257 -18.94 0.17 -9.00
N PRO A 258 -19.25 -0.99 -9.60
CA PRO A 258 -19.88 -1.03 -10.92
C PRO A 258 -21.28 -0.39 -10.98
N ALA A 259 -21.94 -0.26 -9.83
CA ALA A 259 -23.29 0.32 -9.77
C ALA A 259 -23.27 1.85 -9.80
N THR A 260 -22.23 2.48 -9.20
CA THR A 260 -22.17 3.94 -9.02
C THR A 260 -21.05 4.59 -9.81
N GLY A 261 -20.00 3.85 -10.15
CA GLY A 261 -18.75 4.39 -10.73
C GLY A 261 -17.87 5.12 -9.71
N ASP A 262 -18.18 5.04 -8.41
CA ASP A 262 -17.39 5.60 -7.32
C ASP A 262 -16.55 4.49 -6.64
N VAL A 263 -15.64 4.86 -5.74
CA VAL A 263 -14.84 3.91 -4.93
C VAL A 263 -15.62 3.33 -3.76
N PHE A 264 -16.73 3.95 -3.39
CA PHE A 264 -17.53 3.56 -2.24
C PHE A 264 -18.53 2.47 -2.57
N TYR A 265 -18.45 1.38 -1.80
CA TYR A 265 -19.45 0.33 -1.76
C TYR A 265 -20.32 0.58 -0.55
N GLU A 266 -21.63 0.66 -0.77
CA GLU A 266 -22.60 0.96 0.26
C GLU A 266 -23.12 -0.32 0.90
N LEU A 267 -23.12 -0.36 2.25
CA LEU A 267 -23.78 -1.42 3.00
C LEU A 267 -25.21 -0.98 3.29
N PHE A 268 -26.19 -1.72 2.76
CA PHE A 268 -27.60 -1.47 2.97
C PHE A 268 -28.32 -2.72 3.53
N ASP A 269 -29.48 -2.49 4.15
CA ASP A 269 -30.28 -3.56 4.74
C ASP A 269 -30.67 -4.62 3.71
N PHE A 270 -30.62 -5.88 4.13
CA PHE A 270 -30.95 -7.05 3.31
C PHE A 270 -30.03 -7.26 2.10
N MET A 271 -28.84 -6.66 2.11
CA MET A 271 -27.83 -6.92 1.11
C MET A 271 -27.48 -8.42 1.10
N THR A 272 -27.40 -9.02 -0.08
CA THR A 272 -27.03 -10.45 -0.25
C THR A 272 -25.73 -10.62 -1.03
N GLU A 273 -25.36 -9.63 -1.84
CA GLU A 273 -24.21 -9.70 -2.74
C GLU A 273 -23.41 -8.41 -2.75
N VAL A 274 -22.12 -8.54 -2.91
CA VAL A 274 -21.16 -7.45 -3.19
C VAL A 274 -20.62 -7.67 -4.59
N ARG A 275 -21.00 -6.81 -5.52
CA ARG A 275 -20.59 -6.91 -6.93
C ARG A 275 -19.39 -6.03 -7.19
N THR A 276 -18.27 -6.65 -7.54
CA THR A 276 -17.06 -5.96 -8.01
C THR A 276 -16.97 -6.00 -9.55
N PRO A 277 -16.04 -5.28 -10.20
CA PRO A 277 -15.92 -5.31 -11.66
C PRO A 277 -15.64 -6.69 -12.26
N ASP A 278 -14.96 -7.56 -11.52
CA ASP A 278 -14.51 -8.85 -12.02
C ASP A 278 -15.17 -10.06 -11.32
N TRP A 279 -15.90 -9.84 -10.19
CA TRP A 279 -16.49 -10.91 -9.39
C TRP A 279 -17.73 -10.45 -8.62
N THR A 280 -18.62 -11.39 -8.30
CA THR A 280 -19.72 -11.17 -7.36
C THR A 280 -19.53 -12.07 -6.16
N PHE A 281 -19.41 -11.47 -4.98
CA PHE A 281 -19.33 -12.16 -3.70
C PHE A 281 -20.71 -12.22 -3.04
N HIS A 282 -20.99 -13.28 -2.30
CA HIS A 282 -22.08 -13.30 -1.33
C HIS A 282 -21.62 -12.55 -0.06
N VAL A 283 -22.55 -11.95 0.69
CA VAL A 283 -22.19 -11.26 1.96
C VAL A 283 -21.51 -12.19 2.95
N ASN A 284 -21.81 -13.48 2.91
CA ASN A 284 -21.18 -14.52 3.74
C ASN A 284 -19.74 -14.88 3.32
N ASP A 285 -19.24 -14.32 2.22
CA ASP A 285 -17.86 -14.50 1.79
C ASP A 285 -16.92 -13.50 2.50
N LEU A 286 -17.49 -12.60 3.35
CA LEU A 286 -16.70 -11.71 4.20
C LEU A 286 -16.03 -12.49 5.32
N ARG A 287 -14.73 -12.31 5.45
CA ARG A 287 -13.89 -13.05 6.40
C ARG A 287 -12.86 -12.12 7.04
N ARG A 288 -12.40 -12.51 8.23
CA ARG A 288 -11.38 -11.80 9.01
C ARG A 288 -10.21 -12.73 9.31
N TRP A 289 -9.00 -12.18 9.32
CA TRP A 289 -7.79 -12.89 9.73
C TRP A 289 -7.88 -13.36 11.19
N HIS A 290 -7.30 -14.54 11.45
CA HIS A 290 -7.11 -15.06 12.80
C HIS A 290 -6.20 -14.20 13.66
#